data_51023a7545a573b601553613832cc543
#
_entry.id   51023a7545a573b601553613832cc543
#
_cell.length_a   1.000
_cell.length_b   1.000
_cell.length_c   1.000
_cell.angle_alpha   90.00
_cell.angle_beta   90.00
_cell.angle_gamma   90.00
#
_symmetry.space_group_name_H-M   'P 1'
#
loop_
_entity.id
_entity.type
_entity.pdbx_description
1 polymer ?
#
loop_
_entity_poly.entity_id
_entity_poly.type
_entity_poly.pdbx_seq_one_letter_code
_entity_poly.pdbx_strand_id
1 'polypeptide(L)'
;MRNSFTLALVIVIATCISAHGQQRNSINSASARADSLQQLVNEAARAALTKFADKKLTESQLSITLIDLRDAQHPATASFRGNERVYPASVVKLFYLVAVHRWLEDKKIQETQELKRAVRDMIVDSSNEATQYVLDVLTQTTGGFELPAKEMEEWQYKRNAVNRYYSALGFTNINVNQKTFCEDAYGRERVSRGPNGENRNKLTTEATARLLSEIVTGRAVNQAHSTQMMELLKRNFIGTSKDNDDQGHGFTGIALAGMDSAKLWSKAGWTSTTRHDAAYVELPNGAKFVLVTFTTDHANEREIIPTVARVVIDAMK
;
A
#
# COMPACT_ATOMS: atom_id res chain seq x y z
N MET A 1 59.79 14.37 -38.03
CA MET A 1 58.84 14.49 -36.88
C MET A 1 57.53 15.03 -37.37
N ARG A 2 56.65 14.18 -37.85
CA ARG A 2 55.25 14.50 -38.23
C ARG A 2 54.47 13.18 -38.14
N ASN A 3 53.32 13.20 -37.52
CA ASN A 3 52.29 12.16 -37.41
C ASN A 3 52.17 11.54 -36.03
N SER A 4 51.39 12.20 -35.12
CA SER A 4 50.77 11.57 -33.97
C SER A 4 49.63 12.41 -33.35
N PHE A 5 48.75 13.05 -34.17
CA PHE A 5 47.65 13.84 -33.58
C PHE A 5 46.24 13.61 -34.15
N THR A 6 46.07 12.59 -35.05
CA THR A 6 44.77 12.44 -35.74
C THR A 6 43.92 11.26 -35.25
N LEU A 7 44.36 10.43 -34.28
CA LEU A 7 43.65 9.22 -33.91
C LEU A 7 42.78 9.36 -32.61
N ALA A 8 42.94 10.42 -31.83
CA ALA A 8 42.23 10.57 -30.57
C ALA A 8 40.81 11.18 -30.72
N LEU A 9 40.50 11.89 -31.81
CA LEU A 9 39.24 12.62 -31.97
C LEU A 9 38.07 11.74 -32.49
N VAL A 10 38.33 10.63 -33.13
CA VAL A 10 37.31 9.74 -33.74
C VAL A 10 36.69 8.84 -32.68
N ILE A 11 37.42 8.42 -31.64
CA ILE A 11 36.95 7.49 -30.59
C ILE A 11 35.97 8.20 -29.61
N VAL A 12 36.16 9.49 -29.32
CA VAL A 12 35.28 10.23 -28.41
C VAL A 12 33.90 10.51 -29.02
N ILE A 13 33.80 10.70 -30.34
CA ILE A 13 32.51 10.97 -31.01
C ILE A 13 31.67 9.68 -31.12
N ALA A 14 32.28 8.52 -31.34
CA ALA A 14 31.56 7.25 -31.45
C ALA A 14 30.96 6.79 -30.09
N THR A 15 31.64 7.05 -28.96
CA THR A 15 31.13 6.71 -27.63
C THR A 15 29.98 7.62 -27.19
N CYS A 16 29.95 8.90 -27.56
CA CYS A 16 28.84 9.81 -27.25
C CYS A 16 27.58 9.46 -28.04
N ILE A 17 27.70 9.05 -29.32
CA ILE A 17 26.54 8.70 -30.17
C ILE A 17 25.86 7.40 -29.65
N SER A 18 26.65 6.41 -29.26
CA SER A 18 26.09 5.15 -28.71
C SER A 18 25.41 5.35 -27.35
N ALA A 19 25.94 6.20 -26.47
CA ALA A 19 25.32 6.50 -25.20
C ALA A 19 23.97 7.24 -25.35
N HIS A 20 23.86 8.20 -26.26
CA HIS A 20 22.61 8.89 -26.58
C HIS A 20 21.55 7.98 -27.23
N GLY A 21 21.96 7.04 -28.07
CA GLY A 21 21.08 6.05 -28.70
C GLY A 21 20.48 5.08 -27.64
N GLN A 22 21.30 4.57 -26.75
CA GLN A 22 20.86 3.69 -25.65
C GLN A 22 19.92 4.42 -24.65
N GLN A 23 20.22 5.66 -24.33
CA GLN A 23 19.39 6.45 -23.42
C GLN A 23 18.02 6.78 -24.04
N ARG A 24 17.94 7.11 -25.33
CA ARG A 24 16.67 7.30 -26.04
C ARG A 24 15.84 6.02 -26.12
N ASN A 25 16.46 4.87 -26.39
CA ASN A 25 15.77 3.59 -26.47
C ASN A 25 15.24 3.16 -25.09
N SER A 26 15.96 3.40 -24.00
CA SER A 26 15.51 3.10 -22.64
C SER A 26 14.36 4.00 -22.22
N ILE A 27 14.37 5.29 -22.56
CA ILE A 27 13.27 6.23 -22.28
C ILE A 27 12.02 5.83 -23.07
N ASN A 28 12.14 5.50 -24.36
CA ASN A 28 11.01 5.07 -25.18
C ASN A 28 10.40 3.76 -24.69
N SER A 29 11.20 2.80 -24.26
CA SER A 29 10.72 1.53 -23.70
C SER A 29 10.04 1.71 -22.34
N ALA A 30 10.53 2.60 -21.49
CA ALA A 30 9.92 2.92 -20.21
C ALA A 30 8.56 3.63 -20.38
N SER A 31 8.47 4.59 -21.33
CA SER A 31 7.21 5.26 -21.66
C SER A 31 6.18 4.28 -22.21
N ALA A 32 6.55 3.44 -23.18
CA ALA A 32 5.65 2.44 -23.75
C ALA A 32 5.13 1.44 -22.69
N ARG A 33 5.98 1.06 -21.74
CA ARG A 33 5.57 0.20 -20.61
C ARG A 33 4.59 0.92 -19.67
N ALA A 34 4.82 2.18 -19.37
CA ALA A 34 3.92 2.97 -18.54
C ALA A 34 2.55 3.17 -19.24
N ASP A 35 2.53 3.45 -20.54
CA ASP A 35 1.30 3.60 -21.33
C ASP A 35 0.50 2.30 -21.36
N SER A 36 1.16 1.16 -21.59
CA SER A 36 0.54 -0.16 -21.55
C SER A 36 -0.05 -0.48 -20.18
N LEU A 37 0.67 -0.16 -19.10
CA LEU A 37 0.20 -0.38 -17.74
C LEU A 37 -1.01 0.52 -17.42
N GLN A 38 -1.02 1.76 -17.90
CA GLN A 38 -2.15 2.68 -17.73
C GLN A 38 -3.40 2.19 -18.48
N GLN A 39 -3.23 1.65 -19.69
CA GLN A 39 -4.33 1.01 -20.43
C GLN A 39 -4.91 -0.16 -19.65
N LEU A 40 -4.05 -1.03 -19.09
CA LEU A 40 -4.47 -2.17 -18.27
C LEU A 40 -5.27 -1.75 -17.03
N VAL A 41 -4.81 -0.72 -16.30
CA VAL A 41 -5.52 -0.21 -15.13
C VAL A 41 -6.90 0.37 -15.52
N ASN A 42 -6.96 1.10 -16.64
CA ASN A 42 -8.22 1.63 -17.15
C ASN A 42 -9.19 0.52 -17.61
N GLU A 43 -8.66 -0.56 -18.17
CA GLU A 43 -9.45 -1.75 -18.55
C GLU A 43 -9.98 -2.47 -17.30
N ALA A 44 -9.16 -2.67 -16.28
CA ALA A 44 -9.58 -3.27 -15.02
C ALA A 44 -10.67 -2.43 -14.32
N ALA A 45 -10.55 -1.10 -14.32
CA ALA A 45 -11.57 -0.21 -13.80
C ALA A 45 -12.88 -0.32 -14.61
N ARG A 46 -12.80 -0.28 -15.95
CA ARG A 46 -13.96 -0.41 -16.82
C ARG A 46 -14.66 -1.76 -16.66
N ALA A 47 -13.92 -2.85 -16.52
CA ALA A 47 -14.48 -4.18 -16.28
C ALA A 47 -15.31 -4.22 -14.99
N ALA A 48 -14.79 -3.65 -13.90
CA ALA A 48 -15.54 -3.55 -12.64
C ALA A 48 -16.77 -2.64 -12.78
N LEU A 49 -16.61 -1.43 -13.31
CA LEU A 49 -17.71 -0.48 -13.49
C LEU A 49 -18.84 -1.06 -14.36
N THR A 50 -18.50 -1.77 -15.44
CA THR A 50 -19.49 -2.41 -16.32
C THR A 50 -20.19 -3.58 -15.62
N LYS A 51 -19.43 -4.46 -14.95
CA LYS A 51 -19.98 -5.64 -14.26
C LYS A 51 -20.94 -5.27 -13.12
N PHE A 52 -20.67 -4.16 -12.43
CA PHE A 52 -21.47 -3.72 -11.27
C PHE A 52 -22.32 -2.47 -11.56
N ALA A 53 -22.61 -2.19 -12.84
CA ALA A 53 -23.47 -1.08 -13.24
C ALA A 53 -24.90 -1.18 -12.66
N ASP A 54 -25.46 -2.39 -12.58
CA ASP A 54 -26.75 -2.67 -11.94
C ASP A 54 -26.74 -2.41 -10.43
N LYS A 55 -25.57 -2.50 -9.78
CA LYS A 55 -25.32 -2.13 -8.38
C LYS A 55 -25.00 -0.65 -8.20
N LYS A 56 -25.04 0.13 -9.26
CA LYS A 56 -24.75 1.58 -9.28
C LYS A 56 -23.33 1.93 -8.85
N LEU A 57 -22.36 1.04 -9.10
CA LEU A 57 -20.94 1.37 -8.91
C LEU A 57 -20.54 2.49 -9.88
N THR A 58 -19.98 3.55 -9.34
CA THR A 58 -19.52 4.72 -10.09
C THR A 58 -18.00 4.89 -9.98
N GLU A 59 -17.41 5.66 -10.90
CA GLU A 59 -15.98 5.96 -10.88
C GLU A 59 -15.53 6.57 -9.55
N SER A 60 -16.35 7.42 -8.92
CA SER A 60 -16.02 8.08 -7.65
C SER A 60 -15.84 7.11 -6.48
N GLN A 61 -16.34 5.89 -6.62
CA GLN A 61 -16.32 4.85 -5.59
C GLN A 61 -15.23 3.81 -5.79
N LEU A 62 -14.41 3.92 -6.85
CA LEU A 62 -13.34 2.99 -7.19
C LEU A 62 -12.02 3.72 -7.38
N SER A 63 -10.96 3.25 -6.74
CA SER A 63 -9.59 3.70 -6.98
C SER A 63 -8.67 2.49 -7.10
N ILE A 64 -7.75 2.52 -8.06
CA ILE A 64 -6.83 1.42 -8.35
C ILE A 64 -5.43 1.98 -8.58
N THR A 65 -4.42 1.32 -8.04
CA THR A 65 -3.01 1.55 -8.42
C THR A 65 -2.31 0.22 -8.64
N LEU A 66 -1.60 0.13 -9.76
CA LEU A 66 -0.78 -1.02 -10.15
C LEU A 66 0.67 -0.58 -10.27
N ILE A 67 1.58 -1.32 -9.64
CA ILE A 67 3.03 -1.16 -9.80
C ILE A 67 3.59 -2.48 -10.34
N ASP A 68 4.17 -2.43 -11.54
CA ASP A 68 4.90 -3.55 -12.13
C ASP A 68 6.32 -3.61 -11.56
N LEU A 69 6.63 -4.70 -10.86
CA LEU A 69 7.91 -4.96 -10.19
C LEU A 69 8.76 -6.01 -10.90
N ARG A 70 8.47 -6.36 -12.16
CA ARG A 70 9.35 -7.25 -12.97
C ARG A 70 10.75 -6.67 -13.10
N ASP A 71 10.86 -5.36 -13.19
CA ASP A 71 12.10 -4.60 -12.99
C ASP A 71 11.96 -3.75 -11.72
N ALA A 72 12.41 -4.28 -10.58
CA ALA A 72 12.30 -3.62 -9.28
C ALA A 72 13.20 -2.37 -9.14
N GLN A 73 14.19 -2.18 -10.04
CA GLN A 73 15.01 -0.98 -10.06
C GLN A 73 14.31 0.18 -10.78
N HIS A 74 13.47 -0.13 -11.77
CA HIS A 74 12.71 0.86 -12.55
C HIS A 74 11.23 0.43 -12.62
N PRO A 75 10.50 0.45 -11.49
CA PRO A 75 9.11 0.05 -11.44
C PRO A 75 8.25 0.98 -12.29
N ALA A 76 7.34 0.41 -13.09
CA ALA A 76 6.31 1.17 -13.78
C ALA A 76 5.06 1.26 -12.89
N THR A 77 4.45 2.43 -12.85
CA THR A 77 3.25 2.68 -12.03
C THR A 77 2.16 3.28 -12.90
N ALA A 78 0.93 2.81 -12.71
CA ALA A 78 -0.26 3.38 -13.30
C ALA A 78 -1.41 3.38 -12.29
N SER A 79 -2.35 4.32 -12.44
CA SER A 79 -3.47 4.41 -11.51
C SER A 79 -4.76 4.88 -12.18
N PHE A 80 -5.89 4.46 -11.63
CA PHE A 80 -7.21 5.00 -11.86
C PHE A 80 -7.67 5.67 -10.56
N ARG A 81 -7.82 6.99 -10.56
CA ARG A 81 -8.14 7.81 -9.38
C ARG A 81 -7.20 7.55 -8.19
N GLY A 82 -5.92 7.26 -8.47
CA GLY A 82 -4.95 6.80 -7.48
C GLY A 82 -4.66 7.77 -6.34
N ASN A 83 -4.88 9.08 -6.54
CA ASN A 83 -4.63 10.12 -5.56
C ASN A 83 -5.88 10.52 -4.73
N GLU A 84 -7.01 9.83 -4.90
CA GLU A 84 -8.22 10.04 -4.11
C GLU A 84 -8.05 9.58 -2.67
N ARG A 85 -8.37 10.45 -1.72
CA ARG A 85 -8.28 10.17 -0.28
C ARG A 85 -9.56 9.50 0.22
N VAL A 86 -9.45 8.26 0.64
CA VAL A 86 -10.57 7.54 1.26
C VAL A 86 -10.24 7.09 2.68
N TYR A 87 -11.26 6.78 3.47
CA TYR A 87 -11.08 6.12 4.76
C TYR A 87 -10.58 4.69 4.52
N PRO A 88 -9.38 4.32 5.00
CA PRO A 88 -8.71 3.09 4.55
C PRO A 88 -9.10 1.83 5.31
N ALA A 89 -9.98 1.91 6.28
CA ALA A 89 -10.22 0.82 7.22
C ALA A 89 -8.90 0.22 7.73
N SER A 90 -8.73 -1.10 7.76
CA SER A 90 -7.52 -1.76 8.27
C SER A 90 -6.30 -1.68 7.36
N VAL A 91 -6.40 -1.14 6.15
CA VAL A 91 -5.20 -0.94 5.29
C VAL A 91 -4.22 0.06 5.93
N VAL A 92 -4.69 0.98 6.79
CA VAL A 92 -3.81 1.88 7.56
C VAL A 92 -2.76 1.15 8.40
N LYS A 93 -3.02 -0.10 8.78
CA LYS A 93 -2.12 -0.94 9.60
C LYS A 93 -0.79 -1.23 8.89
N LEU A 94 -0.72 -1.16 7.55
CA LEU A 94 0.53 -1.19 6.79
C LEU A 94 1.46 -0.03 7.18
N PHE A 95 0.90 1.15 7.35
CA PHE A 95 1.66 2.34 7.73
C PHE A 95 2.16 2.25 9.18
N TYR A 96 1.34 1.71 10.08
CA TYR A 96 1.78 1.46 11.46
C TYR A 96 2.84 0.35 11.54
N LEU A 97 2.74 -0.68 10.70
CA LEU A 97 3.74 -1.75 10.62
C LEU A 97 5.12 -1.18 10.27
N VAL A 98 5.23 -0.40 9.19
CA VAL A 98 6.51 0.21 8.79
C VAL A 98 7.01 1.19 9.86
N ALA A 99 6.13 1.98 10.48
CA ALA A 99 6.50 2.89 11.55
C ALA A 99 7.09 2.13 12.77
N VAL A 100 6.50 1.00 13.17
CA VAL A 100 7.06 0.14 14.24
C VAL A 100 8.48 -0.29 13.88
N HIS A 101 8.69 -0.86 12.69
CA HIS A 101 9.99 -1.33 12.26
C HIS A 101 11.01 -0.19 12.16
N ARG A 102 10.58 1.01 11.75
CA ARG A 102 11.44 2.20 11.75
C ARG A 102 11.80 2.67 13.15
N TRP A 103 10.83 2.69 14.09
CA TRP A 103 11.10 3.09 15.48
C TRP A 103 11.98 2.08 16.21
N LEU A 104 11.86 0.79 15.90
CA LEU A 104 12.77 -0.25 16.43
C LEU A 104 14.19 -0.06 15.91
N GLU A 105 14.38 0.16 14.61
CA GLU A 105 15.66 0.42 13.99
C GLU A 105 16.34 1.67 14.57
N ASP A 106 15.54 2.74 14.76
CA ASP A 106 16.00 4.00 15.37
C ASP A 106 16.19 3.91 16.89
N LYS A 107 15.87 2.77 17.52
CA LYS A 107 15.88 2.57 18.98
C LYS A 107 14.99 3.57 19.75
N LYS A 108 13.94 4.08 19.11
CA LYS A 108 12.93 4.95 19.72
C LYS A 108 11.93 4.19 20.60
N ILE A 109 11.74 2.92 20.30
CA ILE A 109 10.96 1.96 21.09
C ILE A 109 11.76 0.67 21.27
N GLN A 110 11.39 -0.12 22.29
CA GLN A 110 12.00 -1.42 22.54
C GLN A 110 11.06 -2.53 22.08
N GLU A 111 11.60 -3.59 21.48
CA GLU A 111 10.84 -4.79 21.19
C GLU A 111 10.58 -5.53 22.51
N THR A 112 9.30 -5.57 22.91
CA THR A 112 8.81 -6.41 23.99
C THR A 112 8.02 -7.58 23.41
N GLN A 113 7.85 -8.66 24.19
CA GLN A 113 7.02 -9.78 23.76
C GLN A 113 5.59 -9.32 23.45
N GLU A 114 5.05 -8.38 24.23
CA GLU A 114 3.72 -7.82 24.04
C GLU A 114 3.63 -7.01 22.74
N LEU A 115 4.63 -6.16 22.44
CA LEU A 115 4.66 -5.40 21.20
C LEU A 115 4.76 -6.33 19.98
N LYS A 116 5.61 -7.36 20.06
CA LYS A 116 5.76 -8.36 18.99
C LYS A 116 4.46 -9.10 18.72
N ARG A 117 3.77 -9.55 19.78
CA ARG A 117 2.45 -10.16 19.68
C ARG A 117 1.43 -9.21 19.06
N ALA A 118 1.37 -7.96 19.53
CA ALA A 118 0.42 -6.97 19.04
C ALA A 118 0.65 -6.63 17.56
N VAL A 119 1.91 -6.52 17.10
CA VAL A 119 2.23 -6.27 15.69
C VAL A 119 1.77 -7.44 14.82
N ARG A 120 1.98 -8.69 15.28
CA ARG A 120 1.45 -9.86 14.61
C ARG A 120 -0.08 -9.81 14.50
N ASP A 121 -0.78 -9.63 15.61
CA ASP A 121 -2.24 -9.64 15.68
C ASP A 121 -2.84 -8.47 14.87
N MET A 122 -2.18 -7.31 14.86
CA MET A 122 -2.56 -6.18 14.02
C MET A 122 -2.56 -6.51 12.53
N ILE A 123 -1.60 -7.31 12.06
CA ILE A 123 -1.42 -7.58 10.62
C ILE A 123 -2.09 -8.89 10.21
N VAL A 124 -1.85 -9.98 10.96
CA VAL A 124 -2.35 -11.31 10.59
C VAL A 124 -3.85 -11.41 10.85
N ASP A 125 -4.28 -11.07 12.06
CA ASP A 125 -5.67 -11.20 12.50
C ASP A 125 -6.46 -9.90 12.29
N SER A 126 -5.78 -8.82 11.86
CA SER A 126 -6.35 -7.49 11.70
C SER A 126 -7.02 -6.94 12.97
N SER A 127 -6.51 -7.31 14.18
CA SER A 127 -7.06 -6.87 15.46
C SER A 127 -7.01 -5.34 15.59
N ASN A 128 -8.13 -4.76 15.99
CA ASN A 128 -8.23 -3.33 16.27
C ASN A 128 -7.64 -2.98 17.63
N GLU A 129 -7.79 -3.83 18.63
CA GLU A 129 -7.22 -3.68 19.97
C GLU A 129 -5.69 -3.65 19.90
N ALA A 130 -5.11 -4.61 19.18
CA ALA A 130 -3.67 -4.63 18.93
C ALA A 130 -3.20 -3.37 18.20
N THR A 131 -3.97 -2.88 17.22
CA THR A 131 -3.67 -1.63 16.51
C THR A 131 -3.68 -0.41 17.44
N GLN A 132 -4.64 -0.35 18.39
CA GLN A 132 -4.72 0.74 19.37
C GLN A 132 -3.48 0.76 20.26
N TYR A 133 -3.06 -0.40 20.76
CA TYR A 133 -1.85 -0.54 21.56
C TYR A 133 -0.59 -0.16 20.76
N VAL A 134 -0.44 -0.66 19.55
CA VAL A 134 0.69 -0.33 18.67
C VAL A 134 0.78 1.18 18.43
N LEU A 135 -0.34 1.84 18.15
CA LEU A 135 -0.34 3.29 17.92
C LEU A 135 0.01 4.07 19.19
N ASP A 136 -0.47 3.62 20.35
CA ASP A 136 -0.10 4.24 21.63
C ASP A 136 1.40 4.12 21.90
N VAL A 137 2.01 2.97 21.65
CA VAL A 137 3.47 2.76 21.74
C VAL A 137 4.22 3.68 20.78
N LEU A 138 3.81 3.72 19.51
CA LEU A 138 4.46 4.55 18.48
C LEU A 138 4.45 6.04 18.80
N THR A 139 3.39 6.50 19.43
CA THR A 139 3.13 7.93 19.64
C THR A 139 3.34 8.37 21.09
N GLN A 140 3.58 7.41 22.00
CA GLN A 140 3.67 7.66 23.44
C GLN A 140 2.43 8.41 23.99
N THR A 141 1.25 7.97 23.53
CA THR A 141 -0.04 8.50 23.93
C THR A 141 -0.95 7.38 24.43
N THR A 142 -1.97 7.74 25.16
CA THR A 142 -3.04 6.80 25.56
C THR A 142 -4.40 7.46 25.32
N GLY A 143 -5.45 6.65 25.16
CA GLY A 143 -6.83 7.12 25.25
C GLY A 143 -7.19 7.57 26.67
N GLY A 144 -8.40 8.08 26.84
CA GLY A 144 -8.92 8.51 28.14
C GLY A 144 -9.87 9.70 28.02
N PHE A 145 -10.22 10.32 29.15
CA PHE A 145 -11.09 11.49 29.17
C PHE A 145 -10.54 12.65 28.34
N GLU A 146 -11.39 13.60 28.02
CA GLU A 146 -11.01 14.84 27.37
C GLU A 146 -9.94 15.59 28.18
N LEU A 147 -9.04 16.25 27.50
CA LEU A 147 -7.95 17.01 28.13
C LEU A 147 -8.24 18.51 28.06
N PRO A 148 -7.70 19.32 29.00
CA PRO A 148 -7.63 20.76 28.83
C PRO A 148 -6.92 21.12 27.52
N ALA A 149 -7.26 22.27 26.92
CA ALA A 149 -6.81 22.64 25.57
C ALA A 149 -5.29 22.51 25.37
N LYS A 150 -4.48 23.03 26.29
CA LYS A 150 -3.02 22.96 26.20
C LYS A 150 -2.49 21.53 26.24
N GLU A 151 -3.03 20.69 27.12
CA GLU A 151 -2.65 19.27 27.20
C GLU A 151 -3.10 18.50 25.96
N MET A 152 -4.25 18.88 25.39
CA MET A 152 -4.76 18.31 24.14
C MET A 152 -3.85 18.63 22.95
N GLU A 153 -3.31 19.85 22.86
CA GLU A 153 -2.32 20.23 21.84
C GLU A 153 -1.04 19.39 21.94
N GLU A 154 -0.51 19.20 23.14
CA GLU A 154 0.66 18.36 23.39
C GLU A 154 0.41 16.88 23.01
N TRP A 155 -0.76 16.38 23.40
CA TRP A 155 -1.20 15.04 23.06
C TRP A 155 -1.35 14.86 21.52
N GLN A 156 -1.99 15.81 20.85
CA GLN A 156 -2.13 15.81 19.39
C GLN A 156 -0.78 15.86 18.67
N TYR A 157 0.15 16.68 19.17
CA TYR A 157 1.49 16.71 18.62
C TYR A 157 2.16 15.32 18.68
N LYS A 158 2.10 14.64 19.81
CA LYS A 158 2.62 13.28 19.98
C LYS A 158 1.88 12.30 19.07
N ARG A 159 0.56 12.29 19.08
CA ARG A 159 -0.29 11.42 18.28
C ARG A 159 0.01 11.55 16.76
N ASN A 160 0.45 12.69 16.33
CA ASN A 160 0.77 12.98 14.93
C ASN A 160 2.20 12.57 14.51
N ALA A 161 2.93 11.81 15.33
CA ALA A 161 4.30 11.40 15.04
C ALA A 161 4.42 10.57 13.76
N VAL A 162 3.47 9.67 13.50
CA VAL A 162 3.46 8.82 12.30
C VAL A 162 3.24 9.66 11.04
N ASN A 163 2.33 10.63 11.06
CA ASN A 163 2.15 11.56 9.93
C ASN A 163 3.43 12.37 9.64
N ARG A 164 4.10 12.89 10.68
CA ARG A 164 5.36 13.63 10.49
C ARG A 164 6.44 12.77 9.84
N TYR A 165 6.54 11.50 10.24
CA TYR A 165 7.47 10.56 9.62
C TYR A 165 7.18 10.38 8.13
N TYR A 166 5.95 10.09 7.76
CA TYR A 166 5.59 9.89 6.37
C TYR A 166 5.68 11.18 5.53
N SER A 167 5.34 12.31 6.12
CA SER A 167 5.52 13.62 5.44
C SER A 167 6.99 13.89 5.10
N ALA A 168 7.92 13.55 6.00
CA ALA A 168 9.36 13.67 5.75
C ALA A 168 9.84 12.73 4.63
N LEU A 169 9.14 11.63 4.35
CA LEU A 169 9.39 10.73 3.23
C LEU A 169 8.64 11.11 1.94
N GLY A 170 7.95 12.26 1.94
CA GLY A 170 7.20 12.75 0.78
C GLY A 170 5.84 12.08 0.57
N PHE A 171 5.24 11.47 1.59
CA PHE A 171 3.85 11.04 1.56
C PHE A 171 2.97 12.23 1.98
N THR A 172 2.47 13.00 1.03
CA THR A 172 1.80 14.27 1.31
C THR A 172 0.28 14.20 1.35
N ASN A 173 -0.33 13.19 0.73
CA ASN A 173 -1.79 13.09 0.58
C ASN A 173 -2.38 11.94 1.41
N ILE A 174 -1.95 11.81 2.68
CA ILE A 174 -2.43 10.80 3.62
C ILE A 174 -2.71 11.40 5.00
N ASN A 175 -3.43 10.67 5.84
CA ASN A 175 -3.55 10.90 7.28
C ASN A 175 -3.54 9.54 8.00
N VAL A 176 -2.57 9.32 8.90
CA VAL A 176 -2.33 8.04 9.58
C VAL A 176 -2.03 8.28 11.06
N ASN A 177 -3.01 8.79 11.80
CA ASN A 177 -2.85 9.18 13.19
C ASN A 177 -4.00 8.75 14.12
N GLN A 178 -4.99 8.01 13.60
CA GLN A 178 -6.14 7.59 14.38
C GLN A 178 -6.11 6.08 14.67
N LYS A 179 -6.55 5.72 15.87
CA LYS A 179 -6.84 4.32 16.22
C LYS A 179 -7.94 3.74 15.33
N THR A 180 -7.93 2.43 15.17
CA THR A 180 -9.06 1.68 14.64
C THR A 180 -9.89 1.19 15.82
N PHE A 181 -11.18 1.51 15.84
CA PHE A 181 -12.07 1.13 16.92
C PHE A 181 -13.04 0.04 16.46
N CYS A 182 -13.45 -0.83 17.38
CA CYS A 182 -14.53 -1.78 17.13
C CYS A 182 -15.89 -1.08 17.15
N GLU A 183 -16.03 -0.14 18.07
CA GLU A 183 -17.23 0.70 18.22
C GLU A 183 -16.92 2.12 17.78
N ASP A 184 -16.72 3.04 18.73
CA ASP A 184 -16.42 4.43 18.41
C ASP A 184 -15.35 5.02 19.33
N ALA A 185 -14.74 6.13 18.89
CA ALA A 185 -13.80 6.90 19.70
C ALA A 185 -14.54 7.63 20.84
N TYR A 186 -13.92 7.73 22.01
CA TYR A 186 -14.41 8.52 23.13
C TYR A 186 -13.34 9.46 23.68
N GLY A 187 -13.76 10.43 24.52
CA GLY A 187 -12.86 11.35 25.19
C GLY A 187 -11.89 12.04 24.23
N ARG A 188 -10.61 12.09 24.59
CA ARG A 188 -9.56 12.75 23.78
C ARG A 188 -9.40 12.17 22.37
N GLU A 189 -9.69 10.91 22.18
CA GLU A 189 -9.67 10.29 20.84
C GLU A 189 -10.80 10.84 19.95
N ARG A 190 -11.99 11.07 20.52
CA ARG A 190 -13.12 11.69 19.81
C ARG A 190 -12.82 13.15 19.49
N VAL A 191 -12.26 13.90 20.46
CA VAL A 191 -11.82 15.30 20.24
C VAL A 191 -10.77 15.35 19.13
N SER A 192 -9.78 14.45 19.17
CA SER A 192 -8.73 14.35 18.14
C SER A 192 -9.29 14.07 16.74
N ARG A 193 -10.30 13.21 16.64
CA ARG A 193 -10.92 12.85 15.37
C ARG A 193 -11.69 14.02 14.73
N GLY A 194 -12.18 14.94 15.55
CA GLY A 194 -13.05 16.02 15.15
C GLY A 194 -14.54 15.60 15.07
N PRO A 195 -15.48 16.56 15.22
CA PRO A 195 -16.92 16.28 15.30
C PRO A 195 -17.49 15.60 14.04
N ASN A 196 -16.96 15.93 12.86
CA ASN A 196 -17.37 15.34 11.58
C ASN A 196 -16.35 14.33 11.05
N GLY A 197 -15.34 13.95 11.86
CA GLY A 197 -14.28 13.04 11.45
C GLY A 197 -13.26 13.65 10.50
N GLU A 198 -13.01 14.95 10.57
CA GLU A 198 -12.08 15.70 9.72
C GLU A 198 -10.67 15.10 9.77
N ASN A 199 -10.26 14.66 10.96
CA ASN A 199 -8.96 14.06 11.20
C ASN A 199 -8.99 12.51 11.20
N ARG A 200 -9.97 11.87 10.54
CA ARG A 200 -9.94 10.40 10.34
C ARG A 200 -8.76 9.99 9.48
N ASN A 201 -8.33 8.74 9.67
CA ASN A 201 -7.35 8.14 8.75
C ASN A 201 -7.83 8.27 7.31
N LYS A 202 -6.93 8.64 6.42
CA LYS A 202 -7.15 8.78 4.98
C LYS A 202 -5.93 8.25 4.24
N LEU A 203 -6.14 7.42 3.25
CA LEU A 203 -5.09 6.92 2.35
C LEU A 203 -5.53 7.10 0.90
N THR A 204 -4.52 7.05 0.02
CA THR A 204 -4.68 6.94 -1.43
C THR A 204 -4.14 5.58 -1.87
N THR A 205 -4.61 5.04 -3.00
CA THR A 205 -4.06 3.80 -3.54
C THR A 205 -2.62 3.97 -4.00
N GLU A 206 -2.23 5.16 -4.49
CA GLU A 206 -0.84 5.48 -4.86
C GLU A 206 0.11 5.43 -3.65
N ALA A 207 -0.22 6.12 -2.56
CA ALA A 207 0.59 6.10 -1.36
C ALA A 207 0.70 4.68 -0.76
N THR A 208 -0.40 3.94 -0.78
CA THR A 208 -0.44 2.56 -0.26
C THR A 208 0.39 1.61 -1.14
N ALA A 209 0.26 1.70 -2.47
CA ALA A 209 1.03 0.89 -3.40
C ALA A 209 2.53 1.21 -3.32
N ARG A 210 2.89 2.49 -3.24
CA ARG A 210 4.27 2.92 -3.00
C ARG A 210 4.83 2.28 -1.73
N LEU A 211 4.13 2.40 -0.59
CA LEU A 211 4.60 1.84 0.67
C LEU A 211 4.76 0.31 0.60
N LEU A 212 3.79 -0.40 0.03
CA LEU A 212 3.88 -1.85 -0.12
C LEU A 212 5.03 -2.23 -1.07
N SER A 213 5.27 -1.49 -2.15
CA SER A 213 6.41 -1.72 -3.04
C SER A 213 7.75 -1.49 -2.33
N GLU A 214 7.85 -0.48 -1.46
CA GLU A 214 9.04 -0.24 -0.64
C GLU A 214 9.28 -1.38 0.37
N ILE A 215 8.22 -1.97 0.96
CA ILE A 215 8.33 -3.15 1.82
C ILE A 215 8.90 -4.33 1.02
N VAL A 216 8.26 -4.71 -0.07
CA VAL A 216 8.61 -5.93 -0.81
C VAL A 216 9.98 -5.85 -1.50
N THR A 217 10.48 -4.65 -1.75
CA THR A 217 11.81 -4.41 -2.36
C THR A 217 12.92 -4.09 -1.35
N GLY A 218 12.64 -4.18 -0.05
CA GLY A 218 13.65 -3.96 0.99
C GLY A 218 13.95 -2.48 1.30
N ARG A 219 13.16 -1.55 0.79
CA ARG A 219 13.43 -0.11 0.87
C ARG A 219 12.67 0.63 1.98
N ALA A 220 11.64 0.02 2.57
CA ALA A 220 10.79 0.68 3.58
C ALA A 220 11.55 1.09 4.85
N VAL A 221 12.44 0.24 5.35
CA VAL A 221 13.34 0.49 6.48
C VAL A 221 14.74 -0.01 6.13
N ASN A 222 14.89 -1.33 6.02
CA ASN A 222 16.03 -2.06 5.46
C ASN A 222 15.59 -3.48 5.09
N GLN A 223 16.49 -4.28 4.49
CA GLN A 223 16.17 -5.62 4.01
C GLN A 223 15.72 -6.58 5.14
N ALA A 224 16.34 -6.52 6.31
CA ALA A 224 16.01 -7.39 7.44
C ALA A 224 14.59 -7.11 7.96
N HIS A 225 14.25 -5.85 8.18
CA HIS A 225 12.90 -5.45 8.58
C HIS A 225 11.86 -5.74 7.52
N SER A 226 12.20 -5.56 6.24
CA SER A 226 11.30 -5.91 5.14
C SER A 226 10.97 -7.41 5.12
N THR A 227 11.95 -8.27 5.35
CA THR A 227 11.71 -9.72 5.46
C THR A 227 10.74 -10.03 6.60
N GLN A 228 10.91 -9.42 7.77
CA GLN A 228 9.99 -9.60 8.90
C GLN A 228 8.56 -9.12 8.59
N MET A 229 8.43 -7.95 7.95
CA MET A 229 7.12 -7.44 7.52
C MET A 229 6.46 -8.36 6.50
N MET A 230 7.22 -8.89 5.54
CA MET A 230 6.71 -9.81 4.52
C MET A 230 6.20 -11.13 5.14
N GLU A 231 6.84 -11.66 6.19
CA GLU A 231 6.34 -12.85 6.88
C GLU A 231 4.94 -12.60 7.49
N LEU A 232 4.67 -11.42 8.04
CA LEU A 232 3.37 -11.06 8.60
C LEU A 232 2.30 -10.82 7.53
N LEU A 233 2.70 -10.36 6.34
CA LEU A 233 1.79 -10.05 5.23
C LEU A 233 1.45 -11.27 4.36
N LYS A 234 2.20 -12.37 4.47
CA LYS A 234 1.98 -13.57 3.67
C LYS A 234 0.58 -14.14 3.88
N ARG A 235 -0.09 -14.52 2.78
CA ARG A 235 -1.44 -15.09 2.82
C ARG A 235 -1.47 -16.47 2.19
N ASN A 236 -2.21 -17.37 2.82
CA ASN A 236 -2.65 -18.60 2.18
C ASN A 236 -4.01 -18.34 1.50
N PHE A 237 -4.11 -18.57 0.21
CA PHE A 237 -5.33 -18.46 -0.59
C PHE A 237 -5.75 -19.80 -1.21
N ILE A 238 -5.02 -20.88 -0.89
CA ILE A 238 -5.32 -22.22 -1.39
C ILE A 238 -6.41 -22.86 -0.53
N GLY A 239 -7.40 -23.46 -1.18
CA GLY A 239 -8.53 -24.06 -0.50
C GLY A 239 -9.69 -23.11 -0.30
N THR A 240 -10.43 -23.27 0.80
CA THR A 240 -11.60 -22.46 1.12
C THR A 240 -11.53 -21.95 2.57
N SER A 241 -12.09 -20.79 2.83
CA SER A 241 -12.32 -20.27 4.17
C SER A 241 -13.83 -20.22 4.46
N LYS A 242 -14.21 -20.45 5.72
CA LYS A 242 -15.58 -20.20 6.20
C LYS A 242 -15.84 -18.72 6.44
N ASP A 243 -14.79 -17.94 6.62
CA ASP A 243 -14.84 -16.49 6.75
C ASP A 243 -14.72 -15.85 5.36
N ASN A 244 -15.80 -15.25 4.90
CA ASN A 244 -15.82 -14.53 3.63
C ASN A 244 -14.97 -13.25 3.63
N ASP A 245 -14.52 -12.79 4.79
CA ASP A 245 -13.66 -11.62 4.97
C ASP A 245 -12.22 -12.01 5.33
N ASP A 246 -11.89 -13.32 5.25
CA ASP A 246 -10.53 -13.80 5.33
C ASP A 246 -9.62 -13.11 4.32
N GLN A 247 -8.45 -12.62 4.79
CA GLN A 247 -7.57 -11.79 3.96
C GLN A 247 -6.94 -12.55 2.77
N GLY A 248 -6.85 -13.88 2.85
CA GLY A 248 -6.36 -14.73 1.76
C GLY A 248 -7.46 -15.14 0.78
N HIS A 249 -8.70 -15.35 1.27
CA HIS A 249 -9.79 -15.96 0.50
C HIS A 249 -10.92 -15.00 0.14
N GLY A 250 -10.91 -13.78 0.64
CA GLY A 250 -12.03 -12.83 0.49
C GLY A 250 -11.76 -11.61 -0.40
N PHE A 251 -10.55 -11.48 -0.98
CA PHE A 251 -10.10 -10.28 -1.69
C PHE A 251 -9.33 -10.66 -2.98
N THR A 252 -8.14 -10.10 -3.20
CA THR A 252 -7.30 -10.42 -4.38
C THR A 252 -7.03 -11.93 -4.49
N GLY A 253 -6.94 -12.66 -3.39
CA GLY A 253 -6.72 -14.11 -3.39
C GLY A 253 -7.78 -14.92 -4.16
N ILE A 254 -9.03 -14.44 -4.22
CA ILE A 254 -10.09 -15.08 -5.03
C ILE A 254 -9.67 -15.16 -6.52
N ALA A 255 -8.99 -14.14 -7.02
CA ALA A 255 -8.55 -14.08 -8.41
C ALA A 255 -7.35 -15.01 -8.71
N LEU A 256 -6.69 -15.55 -7.66
CA LEU A 256 -5.58 -16.48 -7.76
C LEU A 256 -6.02 -17.96 -7.67
N ALA A 257 -7.32 -18.22 -7.53
CA ALA A 257 -7.84 -19.59 -7.44
C ALA A 257 -7.38 -20.44 -8.64
N GLY A 258 -6.86 -21.65 -8.36
CA GLY A 258 -6.29 -22.54 -9.37
C GLY A 258 -4.85 -22.20 -9.80
N MET A 259 -4.20 -21.22 -9.17
CA MET A 259 -2.78 -20.88 -9.41
C MET A 259 -1.95 -21.21 -8.16
N ASP A 260 -1.91 -22.46 -7.75
CA ASP A 260 -1.34 -22.91 -6.47
C ASP A 260 0.14 -22.54 -6.27
N SER A 261 0.89 -22.28 -7.34
CA SER A 261 2.28 -21.82 -7.27
C SER A 261 2.44 -20.29 -7.24
N ALA A 262 1.35 -19.53 -7.37
CA ALA A 262 1.39 -18.08 -7.12
C ALA A 262 1.60 -17.80 -5.62
N LYS A 263 2.05 -16.59 -5.30
CA LYS A 263 2.24 -16.16 -3.93
C LYS A 263 1.54 -14.83 -3.69
N LEU A 264 0.98 -14.67 -2.51
CA LEU A 264 0.22 -13.50 -2.11
C LEU A 264 0.70 -12.95 -0.76
N TRP A 265 0.92 -11.65 -0.71
CA TRP A 265 1.10 -10.87 0.50
C TRP A 265 0.12 -9.70 0.46
N SER A 266 -0.67 -9.54 1.51
CA SER A 266 -1.69 -8.49 1.47
C SER A 266 -2.06 -7.94 2.84
N LYS A 267 -2.70 -6.78 2.81
CA LYS A 267 -3.46 -6.23 3.93
C LYS A 267 -4.79 -5.71 3.44
N ALA A 268 -5.83 -6.40 3.82
CA ALA A 268 -7.20 -5.99 3.55
C ALA A 268 -7.74 -5.02 4.62
N GLY A 269 -8.79 -4.29 4.24
CA GLY A 269 -9.52 -3.43 5.15
C GLY A 269 -10.98 -3.30 4.73
N TRP A 270 -11.91 -3.46 5.67
CA TRP A 270 -13.34 -3.36 5.37
C TRP A 270 -14.13 -2.80 6.54
N THR A 271 -15.29 -2.28 6.23
CA THR A 271 -16.36 -1.84 7.15
C THR A 271 -17.70 -2.18 6.50
N SER A 272 -18.79 -1.69 7.08
CA SER A 272 -20.12 -1.79 6.45
C SER A 272 -20.25 -1.01 5.13
N THR A 273 -19.35 -0.07 4.85
CA THR A 273 -19.41 0.81 3.66
C THR A 273 -18.20 0.69 2.73
N THR A 274 -17.05 0.28 3.23
CA THR A 274 -15.81 0.25 2.44
C THR A 274 -15.23 -1.15 2.38
N ARG A 275 -14.60 -1.49 1.23
CA ARG A 275 -13.84 -2.73 1.05
C ARG A 275 -12.59 -2.45 0.23
N HIS A 276 -11.42 -2.78 0.79
CA HIS A 276 -10.12 -2.40 0.26
C HIS A 276 -9.16 -3.58 0.32
N ASP A 277 -8.24 -3.64 -0.63
CA ASP A 277 -7.09 -4.55 -0.55
C ASP A 277 -5.83 -3.87 -1.08
N ALA A 278 -4.72 -4.17 -0.42
CA ALA A 278 -3.38 -3.83 -0.86
C ALA A 278 -2.59 -5.13 -0.95
N ALA A 279 -2.34 -5.60 -2.15
CA ALA A 279 -1.76 -6.90 -2.44
C ALA A 279 -0.46 -6.80 -3.24
N TYR A 280 0.55 -7.60 -2.87
CA TYR A 280 1.68 -7.95 -3.69
C TYR A 280 1.53 -9.40 -4.16
N VAL A 281 1.73 -9.62 -5.44
CA VAL A 281 1.53 -10.92 -6.08
C VAL A 281 2.79 -11.31 -6.84
N GLU A 282 3.21 -12.58 -6.70
CA GLU A 282 4.16 -13.25 -7.57
C GLU A 282 3.44 -14.35 -8.34
N LEU A 283 3.43 -14.28 -9.69
CA LEU A 283 2.84 -15.29 -10.55
C LEU A 283 3.85 -16.38 -10.94
N PRO A 284 3.38 -17.58 -11.34
CA PRO A 284 4.25 -18.69 -11.73
C PRO A 284 5.18 -18.38 -12.90
N ASN A 285 4.80 -17.47 -13.81
CA ASN A 285 5.62 -17.02 -14.94
C ASN A 285 6.72 -16.02 -14.55
N GLY A 286 6.84 -15.69 -13.25
CA GLY A 286 7.81 -14.74 -12.72
C GLY A 286 7.35 -13.28 -12.70
N ALA A 287 6.13 -12.97 -13.14
CA ALA A 287 5.58 -11.63 -13.00
C ALA A 287 5.38 -11.27 -11.52
N LYS A 288 5.73 -10.04 -11.17
CA LYS A 288 5.66 -9.48 -9.81
C LYS A 288 5.02 -8.11 -9.88
N PHE A 289 4.01 -7.88 -9.07
CA PHE A 289 3.32 -6.59 -9.05
C PHE A 289 2.66 -6.28 -7.71
N VAL A 290 2.49 -5.01 -7.44
CA VAL A 290 1.62 -4.51 -6.37
C VAL A 290 0.32 -4.02 -7.00
N LEU A 291 -0.81 -4.50 -6.49
CA LEU A 291 -2.15 -4.04 -6.86
C LEU A 291 -2.87 -3.56 -5.61
N VAL A 292 -3.29 -2.29 -5.62
CA VAL A 292 -4.12 -1.71 -4.56
C VAL A 292 -5.47 -1.31 -5.15
N THR A 293 -6.55 -1.81 -4.56
CA THR A 293 -7.92 -1.51 -4.97
C THR A 293 -8.71 -1.03 -3.78
N PHE A 294 -9.25 0.18 -3.85
CA PHE A 294 -10.15 0.75 -2.85
C PHE A 294 -11.54 0.93 -3.42
N THR A 295 -12.56 0.48 -2.66
CA THR A 295 -13.97 0.69 -3.00
C THR A 295 -14.72 1.31 -1.82
N THR A 296 -15.61 2.26 -2.10
CA THR A 296 -16.48 2.90 -1.10
C THR A 296 -17.95 2.66 -1.46
N ASP A 297 -18.80 2.64 -0.45
CA ASP A 297 -20.27 2.44 -0.56
C ASP A 297 -20.73 1.10 -1.19
N HIS A 298 -19.77 0.19 -1.43
CA HIS A 298 -20.00 -1.13 -2.04
C HIS A 298 -19.34 -2.27 -1.27
N ALA A 299 -19.30 -2.21 0.06
CA ALA A 299 -18.63 -3.21 0.89
C ALA A 299 -19.18 -4.64 0.71
N ASN A 300 -20.47 -4.77 0.40
CA ASN A 300 -21.16 -6.04 0.20
C ASN A 300 -20.90 -6.65 -1.20
N GLU A 301 -20.42 -5.87 -2.16
CA GLU A 301 -20.10 -6.32 -3.52
C GLU A 301 -18.68 -6.92 -3.55
N ARG A 302 -18.55 -8.11 -2.96
CA ARG A 302 -17.27 -8.78 -2.70
C ARG A 302 -16.46 -9.10 -3.95
N GLU A 303 -17.10 -9.18 -5.12
CA GLU A 303 -16.48 -9.49 -6.39
C GLU A 303 -15.84 -8.28 -7.12
N ILE A 304 -15.98 -7.05 -6.61
CA ILE A 304 -15.34 -5.87 -7.26
C ILE A 304 -13.83 -6.04 -7.28
N ILE A 305 -13.19 -6.27 -6.11
CA ILE A 305 -11.73 -6.44 -6.00
C ILE A 305 -11.23 -7.65 -6.82
N PRO A 306 -11.83 -8.84 -6.71
CA PRO A 306 -11.46 -9.97 -7.56
C PRO A 306 -11.63 -9.71 -9.07
N THR A 307 -12.64 -8.93 -9.47
CA THR A 307 -12.84 -8.58 -10.89
C THR A 307 -11.69 -7.73 -11.41
N VAL A 308 -11.29 -6.68 -10.68
CA VAL A 308 -10.11 -5.87 -10.99
C VAL A 308 -8.85 -6.74 -11.05
N ALA A 309 -8.66 -7.59 -10.04
CA ALA A 309 -7.47 -8.43 -9.93
C ALA A 309 -7.37 -9.44 -11.09
N ARG A 310 -8.48 -10.07 -11.52
CA ARG A 310 -8.48 -11.02 -12.66
C ARG A 310 -7.99 -10.37 -13.95
N VAL A 311 -8.47 -9.16 -14.28
CA VAL A 311 -8.02 -8.44 -15.47
C VAL A 311 -6.52 -8.20 -15.43
N VAL A 312 -6.00 -7.74 -14.29
CA VAL A 312 -4.56 -7.52 -14.11
C VAL A 312 -3.77 -8.83 -14.20
N ILE A 313 -4.20 -9.87 -13.48
CA ILE A 313 -3.53 -11.17 -13.46
C ILE A 313 -3.48 -11.78 -14.85
N ASP A 314 -4.59 -11.74 -15.60
CA ASP A 314 -4.67 -12.33 -16.94
C ASP A 314 -3.75 -11.61 -17.95
N ALA A 315 -3.59 -10.30 -17.82
CA ALA A 315 -2.66 -9.53 -18.65
C ALA A 315 -1.19 -9.66 -18.21
N MET A 316 -0.93 -10.06 -16.98
CA MET A 316 0.43 -10.23 -16.43
C MET A 316 0.96 -11.67 -16.57
N LYS A 317 0.07 -12.63 -16.93
CA LYS A 317 0.47 -13.99 -17.29
C LYS A 317 1.21 -13.98 -18.64
#